data_e03967ab315de69913c1964694e16943
#
_entry.id   e03967ab315de69913c1964694e16943
#
_cell.length_a   1.000
_cell.length_b   1.000
_cell.length_c   1.000
_cell.angle_alpha   90.00
_cell.angle_beta   90.00
_cell.angle_gamma   90.00
#
_symmetry.space_group_name_H-M   'P 1'
#
loop_
_entity.id
_entity.type
_entity.pdbx_description
1 polymer ?
#
loop_
_entity_poly.entity_id
_entity_poly.type
_entity_poly.pdbx_seq_one_letter_code
_entity_poly.pdbx_strand_id
1 'polypeptide(L)'
;CLDTGHIQLVHRQPADYIRKAGSRLKLLHMHENDAYGDLHQMPYTFGSSKECGTDWDSLASALADIGFDGTLSFETFPCMNSFPYGTRDEVLRTIHEVGVYIKGKIDVLSEQFVQNSVKNK
;
A
#
# COMPACT_ATOMS: atom_id res chain seq x y z
N CYS A 1 7.06 -7.64 -9.21
CA CYS A 1 7.03 -6.44 -8.36
C CYS A 1 6.12 -5.38 -8.96
N LEU A 2 5.44 -4.62 -8.11
CA LEU A 2 4.64 -3.46 -8.48
C LEU A 2 4.97 -2.35 -7.48
N ASP A 3 5.12 -1.12 -7.98
CA ASP A 3 5.49 0.04 -7.17
C ASP A 3 4.31 1.01 -7.08
N THR A 4 3.85 1.27 -5.84
CA THR A 4 2.63 2.05 -5.62
C THR A 4 2.81 3.53 -5.91
N GLY A 5 3.93 4.12 -5.50
CA GLY A 5 4.20 5.53 -5.69
C GLY A 5 4.50 5.89 -7.15
N HIS A 6 5.19 5.01 -7.88
CA HIS A 6 5.46 5.24 -9.30
C HIS A 6 4.19 5.14 -10.17
N ILE A 7 3.20 4.35 -9.76
CA ILE A 7 1.89 4.34 -10.41
C ILE A 7 1.18 5.68 -10.24
N GLN A 8 1.34 6.33 -9.08
CA GLN A 8 0.78 7.65 -8.85
C GLN A 8 1.39 8.73 -9.77
N LEU A 9 2.69 8.66 -10.06
CA LEU A 9 3.36 9.61 -10.95
C LEU A 9 2.80 9.60 -12.39
N VAL A 10 2.11 8.54 -12.77
CA VAL A 10 1.36 8.47 -14.03
C VAL A 10 -0.15 8.70 -13.85
N HIS A 11 -0.54 9.34 -12.73
CA HIS A 11 -1.91 9.69 -12.37
C HIS A 11 -2.89 8.49 -12.41
N ARG A 12 -2.45 7.34 -11.87
CA ARG A 12 -3.23 6.11 -11.78
C ARG A 12 -3.28 5.61 -10.35
N GLN A 13 -4.28 4.78 -10.07
CA GLN A 13 -4.42 4.13 -8.76
C GLN A 13 -3.84 2.71 -8.81
N PRO A 14 -3.07 2.29 -7.79
CA PRO A 14 -2.44 0.97 -7.74
C PRO A 14 -3.43 -0.19 -7.77
N ALA A 15 -4.63 -0.03 -7.21
CA ALA A 15 -5.64 -1.07 -7.12
C ALA A 15 -5.97 -1.73 -8.46
N ASP A 16 -6.07 -0.95 -9.55
CA ASP A 16 -6.36 -1.48 -10.88
C ASP A 16 -5.22 -2.36 -11.41
N TYR A 17 -4.00 -1.98 -11.14
CA TYR A 17 -2.81 -2.74 -11.55
C TYR A 17 -2.64 -4.02 -10.74
N ILE A 18 -2.96 -3.96 -9.44
CA ILE A 18 -2.97 -5.13 -8.54
C ILE A 18 -3.94 -6.18 -9.07
N ARG A 19 -5.19 -5.79 -9.36
CA ARG A 19 -6.20 -6.71 -9.91
C ARG A 19 -5.77 -7.31 -11.25
N LYS A 20 -5.18 -6.52 -12.13
CA LYS A 20 -4.64 -7.00 -13.42
C LYS A 20 -3.46 -7.95 -13.27
N ALA A 21 -2.59 -7.73 -12.28
CA ALA A 21 -1.48 -8.62 -12.00
C ALA A 21 -1.94 -9.97 -11.44
N GLY A 22 -2.98 -9.96 -10.59
CA GLY A 22 -3.54 -11.15 -9.98
C GLY A 22 -2.49 -11.96 -9.21
N SER A 23 -2.54 -13.28 -9.28
CA SER A 23 -1.64 -14.20 -8.56
C SER A 23 -0.16 -14.10 -8.96
N ARG A 24 0.16 -13.39 -10.03
CA ARG A 24 1.55 -13.11 -10.45
C ARG A 24 2.23 -12.05 -9.57
N LEU A 25 1.45 -11.26 -8.82
CA LEU A 25 1.97 -10.25 -7.93
C LEU A 25 2.52 -10.92 -6.66
N LYS A 26 3.83 -10.76 -6.39
CA LYS A 26 4.51 -11.35 -5.23
C LYS A 26 5.26 -10.34 -4.38
N LEU A 27 5.40 -9.12 -4.85
CA LEU A 27 6.11 -8.06 -4.15
C LEU A 27 5.48 -6.71 -4.50
N LEU A 28 5.17 -5.91 -3.48
CA LEU A 28 4.89 -4.49 -3.62
C LEU A 28 6.03 -3.68 -3.01
N HIS A 29 6.48 -2.65 -3.74
CA HIS A 29 7.16 -1.51 -3.16
C HIS A 29 6.11 -0.48 -2.76
N MET A 30 6.08 -0.16 -1.47
CA MET A 30 5.05 0.68 -0.88
C MET A 30 5.65 2.00 -0.42
N HIS A 31 5.26 3.04 -1.08
CA HIS A 31 5.49 4.42 -0.69
C HIS A 31 4.41 5.29 -1.32
N GLU A 32 4.33 6.53 -0.88
CA GLU A 32 3.36 7.48 -1.38
C GLU A 32 4.04 8.69 -1.99
N ASN A 33 3.49 9.17 -3.09
CA ASN A 33 3.85 10.40 -3.78
C ASN A 33 2.62 11.32 -3.85
N ASP A 34 2.84 12.59 -4.12
CA ASP A 34 1.77 13.59 -4.29
C ASP A 34 1.23 13.66 -5.73
N ALA A 35 1.53 12.67 -6.56
CA ALA A 35 1.26 12.58 -7.99
C ALA A 35 2.11 13.52 -8.88
N TYR A 36 3.02 14.30 -8.32
CA TYR A 36 3.88 15.23 -9.05
C TYR A 36 5.37 14.95 -8.85
N GLY A 37 5.77 14.60 -7.62
CA GLY A 37 7.15 14.33 -7.25
C GLY A 37 7.37 12.91 -6.79
N ASP A 38 8.56 12.37 -7.03
CA ASP A 38 8.98 11.07 -6.53
C ASP A 38 9.51 11.19 -5.09
N LEU A 39 8.56 11.31 -4.14
CA LEU A 39 8.83 11.75 -2.78
C LEU A 39 9.10 10.61 -1.80
N HIS A 40 8.71 9.39 -2.10
CA HIS A 40 8.88 8.20 -1.26
C HIS A 40 8.44 8.43 0.19
N GLN A 41 7.24 8.99 0.36
CA GLN A 41 6.68 9.26 1.68
C GLN A 41 5.97 8.03 2.25
N MET A 42 5.71 8.07 3.54
CA MET A 42 4.93 7.04 4.23
C MET A 42 3.49 7.03 3.71
N PRO A 43 2.84 5.86 3.59
CA PRO A 43 1.42 5.78 3.28
C PRO A 43 0.56 6.70 4.16
N TYR A 44 -0.47 7.25 3.58
CA TYR A 44 -1.39 8.24 4.19
C TYR A 44 -0.83 9.66 4.38
N THR A 45 0.37 9.97 3.90
CA THR A 45 0.96 11.32 4.03
C THR A 45 0.15 12.38 3.28
N PHE A 46 -0.34 12.07 2.07
CA PHE A 46 -1.09 13.01 1.23
C PHE A 46 -2.60 12.78 1.25
N GLY A 47 -3.08 11.93 2.13
CA GLY A 47 -4.48 11.56 2.23
C GLY A 47 -4.92 10.59 1.13
N SER A 48 -6.23 10.35 1.04
CA SER A 48 -6.81 9.37 0.11
C SER A 48 -7.58 10.02 -1.03
N SER A 49 -7.28 11.27 -1.38
CA SER A 49 -7.94 11.91 -2.51
C SER A 49 -7.44 11.31 -3.83
N LYS A 50 -8.35 11.11 -4.79
CA LYS A 50 -7.97 10.59 -6.11
C LYS A 50 -7.07 11.54 -6.92
N GLU A 51 -6.93 12.77 -6.47
CA GLU A 51 -6.15 13.81 -7.15
C GLU A 51 -4.70 13.85 -6.66
N CYS A 52 -4.48 13.54 -5.38
CA CYS A 52 -3.16 13.41 -4.79
C CYS A 52 -3.20 12.33 -3.71
N GLY A 53 -2.29 11.41 -3.73
CA GLY A 53 -2.24 10.31 -2.79
C GLY A 53 -2.88 9.00 -3.31
N THR A 54 -2.52 7.92 -2.65
CA THR A 54 -3.03 6.58 -2.96
C THR A 54 -4.34 6.33 -2.21
N ASP A 55 -5.33 5.77 -2.89
CA ASP A 55 -6.49 5.17 -2.23
C ASP A 55 -6.09 3.84 -1.58
N TRP A 56 -5.59 3.92 -0.34
CA TRP A 56 -5.09 2.78 0.42
C TRP A 56 -6.17 1.76 0.76
N ASP A 57 -7.42 2.17 0.87
CA ASP A 57 -8.54 1.25 1.12
C ASP A 57 -8.85 0.44 -0.14
N SER A 58 -8.88 1.07 -1.30
CA SER A 58 -9.01 0.37 -2.59
C SER A 58 -7.82 -0.54 -2.87
N LEU A 59 -6.60 -0.15 -2.46
CA LEU A 59 -5.41 -0.99 -2.58
C LEU A 59 -5.53 -2.24 -1.71
N ALA A 60 -5.91 -2.10 -0.44
CA ALA A 60 -6.11 -3.23 0.48
C ALA A 60 -7.19 -4.18 -0.05
N SER A 61 -8.30 -3.64 -0.55
CA SER A 61 -9.35 -4.44 -1.19
C SER A 61 -8.83 -5.21 -2.41
N ALA A 62 -8.05 -4.56 -3.28
CA ALA A 62 -7.49 -5.21 -4.45
C ALA A 62 -6.52 -6.36 -4.10
N LEU A 63 -5.73 -6.20 -3.03
CA LEU A 63 -4.85 -7.27 -2.55
C LEU A 63 -5.64 -8.44 -1.97
N ALA A 64 -6.72 -8.17 -1.24
CA ALA A 64 -7.63 -9.19 -0.74
C ALA A 64 -8.32 -9.94 -1.89
N ASP A 65 -8.81 -9.21 -2.91
CA ASP A 65 -9.49 -9.77 -4.09
C ASP A 65 -8.62 -10.79 -4.83
N ILE A 66 -7.31 -10.57 -4.91
CA ILE A 66 -6.38 -11.47 -5.60
C ILE A 66 -5.79 -12.56 -4.70
N GLY A 67 -6.14 -12.58 -3.41
CA GLY A 67 -5.56 -13.50 -2.43
C GLY A 67 -4.04 -13.30 -2.30
N PHE A 68 -3.58 -12.05 -2.14
CA PHE A 68 -2.16 -11.73 -2.12
C PHE A 68 -1.43 -12.41 -0.96
N ASP A 69 -0.41 -13.18 -1.28
CA ASP A 69 0.44 -13.96 -0.36
C ASP A 69 1.92 -13.49 -0.37
N GLY A 70 2.18 -12.35 -1.00
CA GLY A 70 3.53 -11.83 -1.21
C GLY A 70 4.03 -10.89 -0.11
N THR A 71 5.07 -10.13 -0.43
CA THR A 71 5.74 -9.22 0.48
C THR A 71 5.31 -7.78 0.25
N LEU A 72 4.98 -7.06 1.33
CA LEU A 72 4.85 -5.61 1.37
C LEU A 72 6.20 -5.01 1.81
N SER A 73 6.90 -4.38 0.90
CA SER A 73 8.21 -3.78 1.13
C SER A 73 8.10 -2.25 1.09
N PHE A 74 8.51 -1.58 2.17
CA PHE A 74 8.43 -0.13 2.24
C PHE A 74 9.69 0.53 1.69
N GLU A 75 9.53 1.41 0.72
CA GLU A 75 10.59 2.27 0.16
C GLU A 75 10.45 3.71 0.65
N THR A 76 10.50 3.91 1.95
CA THR A 76 10.21 5.19 2.62
C THR A 76 11.46 5.83 3.24
N PHE A 77 12.66 5.50 2.77
CA PHE A 77 13.90 6.06 3.30
C PHE A 77 14.03 7.58 3.12
N PRO A 78 13.52 8.25 2.05
CA PRO A 78 13.48 9.71 2.00
C PRO A 78 12.63 10.33 3.11
N CYS A 79 11.47 9.72 3.42
CA CYS A 79 10.65 10.12 4.57
C CYS A 79 11.46 10.01 5.87
N MET A 80 12.08 8.86 6.13
CA MET A 80 12.92 8.65 7.31
C MET A 80 14.06 9.67 7.40
N ASN A 81 14.71 9.96 6.26
CA ASN A 81 15.84 10.89 6.21
C ASN A 81 15.45 12.36 6.41
N SER A 82 14.17 12.70 6.29
CA SER A 82 13.65 14.04 6.61
C SER A 82 13.67 14.35 8.11
N PHE A 83 13.87 13.34 8.95
CA PHE A 83 13.88 13.48 10.40
C PHE A 83 15.31 13.50 10.96
N PRO A 84 15.55 14.18 12.11
CA PRO A 84 16.84 14.14 12.79
C PRO A 84 17.30 12.72 13.08
N TYR A 85 18.59 12.45 12.97
CA TYR A 85 19.15 11.10 13.09
C TYR A 85 18.70 10.38 14.39
N GLY A 86 18.70 11.09 15.53
CA GLY A 86 18.31 10.52 16.83
C GLY A 86 16.82 10.15 16.98
N THR A 87 15.98 10.48 15.99
CA THR A 87 14.54 10.15 16.02
C THR A 87 14.15 9.10 14.98
N ARG A 88 15.10 8.63 14.17
CA ARG A 88 14.81 7.75 13.03
C ARG A 88 14.27 6.37 13.43
N ASP A 89 14.67 5.85 14.58
CA ASP A 89 14.14 4.60 15.11
C ASP A 89 12.63 4.67 15.36
N GLU A 90 12.14 5.82 15.86
CA GLU A 90 10.70 6.04 16.07
C GLU A 90 9.96 6.17 14.73
N VAL A 91 10.59 6.82 13.74
CA VAL A 91 10.02 6.91 12.39
C VAL A 91 9.90 5.52 11.77
N LEU A 92 10.92 4.66 11.90
CA LEU A 92 10.89 3.28 11.43
C LEU A 92 9.79 2.46 12.10
N ARG A 93 9.62 2.62 13.43
CA ARG A 93 8.50 1.98 14.14
C ARG A 93 7.15 2.44 13.60
N THR A 94 7.00 3.74 13.37
CA THR A 94 5.75 4.28 12.81
C THR A 94 5.47 3.72 11.41
N ILE A 95 6.48 3.62 10.54
CA ILE A 95 6.34 3.01 9.22
C ILE A 95 5.91 1.53 9.36
N HIS A 96 6.53 0.80 10.28
CA HIS A 96 6.15 -0.59 10.56
C HIS A 96 4.69 -0.71 11.03
N GLU A 97 4.26 0.13 11.98
CA GLU A 97 2.86 0.13 12.48
C GLU A 97 1.85 0.45 11.37
N VAL A 98 2.19 1.37 10.47
CA VAL A 98 1.36 1.63 9.28
C VAL A 98 1.29 0.37 8.39
N GLY A 99 2.38 -0.36 8.24
CA GLY A 99 2.41 -1.64 7.52
C GLY A 99 1.51 -2.69 8.18
N VAL A 100 1.58 -2.84 9.49
CA VAL A 100 0.72 -3.74 10.28
C VAL A 100 -0.76 -3.36 10.10
N TYR A 101 -1.07 -2.06 10.15
CA TYR A 101 -2.43 -1.56 9.92
C TYR A 101 -2.97 -1.92 8.53
N ILE A 102 -2.18 -1.69 7.47
CA ILE A 102 -2.56 -2.04 6.09
C ILE A 102 -2.76 -3.55 5.97
N LYS A 103 -1.81 -4.34 6.51
CA LYS A 103 -1.92 -5.82 6.50
C LYS A 103 -3.18 -6.30 7.20
N GLY A 104 -3.51 -5.74 8.36
CA GLY A 104 -4.73 -6.08 9.10
C GLY A 104 -6.00 -5.82 8.30
N LYS A 105 -6.05 -4.71 7.53
CA LYS A 105 -7.16 -4.45 6.61
C LYS A 105 -7.27 -5.51 5.52
N ILE A 106 -6.15 -5.91 4.91
CA ILE A 106 -6.12 -6.95 3.87
C ILE A 106 -6.64 -8.27 4.44
N ASP A 107 -6.20 -8.66 5.63
CA ASP A 107 -6.60 -9.92 6.27
C ASP A 107 -8.12 -9.97 6.54
N VAL A 108 -8.67 -8.90 7.14
CA VAL A 108 -10.13 -8.80 7.40
C VAL A 108 -10.93 -8.89 6.10
N LEU A 109 -10.52 -8.18 5.05
CA LEU A 109 -11.22 -8.22 3.77
C LEU A 109 -11.11 -9.59 3.10
N SER A 110 -9.98 -10.28 3.21
CA SER A 110 -9.78 -11.62 2.69
C SER A 110 -10.70 -12.65 3.37
N GLU A 111 -10.86 -12.56 4.71
CA GLU A 111 -11.75 -13.42 5.46
C GLU A 111 -13.22 -13.22 5.05
N GLN A 112 -13.64 -11.97 4.87
CA GLN A 112 -14.99 -11.62 4.41
C GLN A 112 -15.27 -12.19 3.01
N PHE A 113 -14.29 -12.13 2.12
CA PHE A 113 -14.40 -12.66 0.77
C PHE A 113 -14.61 -14.18 0.78
N VAL A 114 -13.86 -14.92 1.59
CA VAL A 114 -14.01 -16.37 1.76
C VAL A 114 -15.39 -16.73 2.32
N GLN A 115 -15.86 -16.03 3.37
CA GLN A 115 -17.15 -16.27 3.98
C GLN A 115 -18.33 -16.05 3.01
N ASN A 116 -18.25 -14.99 2.18
CA ASN A 116 -19.29 -14.70 1.19
C ASN A 116 -19.29 -15.72 0.04
N SER A 117 -18.13 -16.23 -0.33
CA SER A 117 -17.99 -17.27 -1.37
C SER A 117 -18.58 -18.63 -0.93
N VAL A 118 -18.55 -18.91 0.38
CA VAL A 118 -19.15 -20.15 0.95
C VAL A 118 -20.66 -20.04 1.08
N LYS A 119 -21.21 -18.86 1.39
CA LYS A 119 -22.67 -18.66 1.55
C LYS A 119 -23.44 -18.69 0.24
N ASN A 120 -22.77 -18.47 -0.88
CA ASN A 120 -23.37 -18.41 -2.23
C ASN A 120 -23.27 -19.73 -3.00
N LYS A 121 -22.81 -20.79 -2.34
CA LYS A 121 -22.84 -22.20 -2.84
C LYS A 121 -23.93 -23.00 -2.15
#